data_4b92f70480f993a09e10a8b9ab2cf268
#
_entry.id   4b92f70480f993a09e10a8b9ab2cf268
#
_cell.length_a   1.000
_cell.length_b   1.000
_cell.length_c   1.000
_cell.angle_alpha   90.00
_cell.angle_beta   90.00
_cell.angle_gamma   90.00
#
_symmetry.space_group_name_H-M   'P 1'
#
loop_
_entity.id
_entity.type
_entity.pdbx_description
1 polymer ?
#
loop_
_entity_poly.entity_id
_entity_poly.type
_entity_poly.pdbx_seq_one_letter_code
_entity_poly.pdbx_strand_id
1 'polypeptide(L)'
;LKLMSIGFFLDDNSPVITVKHEMDPEHCVAEMADQIYEKLGAGRSGKKTTSDNEVDLLLRLPVPVIRMAMGLAHLADRFGLLPKAMIDADPLYASAFVANLGSVGLEGGFHHLWEHGTCSIFVTIGRFHADPASGRQRVALGYTFDERVEDGLYVARGLERIKENLEHPEKL
;
A
#
# COMPACT_ATOMS: atom_id res chain seq x y z
N LEU A 1 -0.81 -9.44 9.39
CA LEU A 1 -1.13 -8.43 8.38
C LEU A 1 -2.63 -8.48 8.12
N LYS A 2 -3.37 -7.42 8.46
CA LYS A 2 -4.84 -7.44 8.34
C LYS A 2 -5.33 -6.63 7.15
N LEU A 3 -4.72 -5.46 6.91
CA LEU A 3 -5.09 -4.56 5.82
C LEU A 3 -3.86 -4.25 4.98
N MET A 4 -3.99 -4.34 3.67
CA MET A 4 -2.97 -3.98 2.70
C MET A 4 -3.52 -2.95 1.73
N SER A 5 -2.78 -1.88 1.49
CA SER A 5 -3.08 -0.91 0.45
C SER A 5 -2.12 -1.10 -0.72
N ILE A 6 -2.65 -1.05 -1.93
CA ILE A 6 -1.88 -1.22 -3.16
C ILE A 6 -2.05 0.04 -4.00
N GLY A 7 -0.93 0.71 -4.30
CA GLY A 7 -0.88 1.88 -5.17
C GLY A 7 -0.43 1.52 -6.58
N PHE A 8 -1.10 2.09 -7.59
CA PHE A 8 -0.75 1.92 -9.00
C PHE A 8 -1.14 3.15 -9.82
N PHE A 9 -0.57 3.28 -11.02
CA PHE A 9 -0.91 4.31 -11.99
C PHE A 9 -1.77 3.71 -13.11
N LEU A 10 -2.72 4.49 -13.65
CA LEU A 10 -3.46 4.12 -14.86
C LEU A 10 -2.65 4.45 -16.12
N ASP A 11 -2.04 5.63 -16.13
CA ASP A 11 -1.21 6.16 -17.20
C ASP A 11 -0.20 7.15 -16.61
N ASP A 12 0.70 7.69 -17.46
CA ASP A 12 1.79 8.59 -17.05
C ASP A 12 1.29 9.93 -16.45
N ASN A 13 0.03 10.30 -16.67
CA ASN A 13 -0.56 11.55 -16.20
C ASN A 13 -1.64 11.34 -15.13
N SER A 14 -1.95 10.10 -14.78
CA SER A 14 -2.94 9.82 -13.76
C SER A 14 -2.37 9.95 -12.34
N PRO A 15 -3.18 10.37 -11.36
CA PRO A 15 -2.79 10.25 -9.97
C PRO A 15 -2.62 8.77 -9.58
N VAL A 16 -1.89 8.54 -8.50
CA VAL A 16 -1.81 7.20 -7.90
C VAL A 16 -3.19 6.78 -7.42
N ILE A 17 -3.67 5.67 -7.94
CA ILE A 17 -4.90 5.04 -7.46
C ILE A 17 -4.51 4.02 -6.40
N THR A 18 -5.22 4.02 -5.29
CA THR A 18 -5.02 3.08 -4.20
C THR A 18 -6.23 2.19 -3.99
N VAL A 19 -5.95 0.92 -3.79
CA VAL A 19 -6.95 -0.10 -3.45
C VAL A 19 -6.59 -0.68 -2.09
N LYS A 20 -7.52 -0.64 -1.15
CA LYS A 20 -7.38 -1.21 0.18
C LYS A 20 -8.03 -2.59 0.22
N HIS A 21 -7.29 -3.59 0.70
CA HIS A 21 -7.74 -4.98 0.78
C HIS A 21 -7.53 -5.54 2.18
N GLU A 22 -8.56 -6.19 2.71
CA GLU A 22 -8.47 -6.94 3.96
C GLU A 22 -7.95 -8.35 3.64
N MET A 23 -6.86 -8.72 4.31
CA MET A 23 -6.23 -10.03 4.16
C MET A 23 -6.92 -11.01 5.12
N ASP A 24 -7.60 -12.00 4.58
CA ASP A 24 -8.21 -13.08 5.37
C ASP A 24 -7.23 -14.27 5.43
N PRO A 25 -6.77 -14.65 6.63
CA PRO A 25 -5.83 -15.76 6.77
C PRO A 25 -6.43 -17.14 6.42
N GLU A 26 -7.76 -17.25 6.33
CA GLU A 26 -8.45 -18.48 5.93
C GLU A 26 -8.47 -18.68 4.40
N HIS A 27 -8.23 -17.61 3.62
CA HIS A 27 -8.17 -17.70 2.16
C HIS A 27 -6.80 -18.18 1.70
N CYS A 28 -6.78 -19.01 0.66
CA CYS A 28 -5.53 -19.36 0.00
C CYS A 28 -4.96 -18.18 -0.82
N VAL A 29 -3.68 -18.26 -1.16
CA VAL A 29 -2.97 -17.19 -1.91
C VAL A 29 -3.66 -16.89 -3.26
N ALA A 30 -4.18 -17.91 -3.94
CA ALA A 30 -4.87 -17.76 -5.22
C ALA A 30 -6.18 -16.98 -5.07
N GLU A 31 -6.99 -17.29 -4.07
CA GLU A 31 -8.25 -16.57 -3.79
C GLU A 31 -7.98 -15.12 -3.42
N MET A 32 -6.96 -14.84 -2.59
CA MET A 32 -6.56 -13.48 -2.26
C MET A 32 -6.08 -12.72 -3.50
N ALA A 33 -5.30 -13.37 -4.37
CA ALA A 33 -4.83 -12.78 -5.62
C ALA A 33 -5.99 -12.41 -6.55
N ASP A 34 -6.98 -13.28 -6.70
CA ASP A 34 -8.18 -13.03 -7.52
C ASP A 34 -8.99 -11.85 -6.98
N GLN A 35 -9.22 -11.78 -5.67
CA GLN A 35 -9.91 -10.67 -5.02
C GLN A 35 -9.18 -9.33 -5.19
N ILE A 36 -7.85 -9.33 -5.06
CA ILE A 36 -7.02 -8.14 -5.30
C ILE A 36 -7.13 -7.74 -6.77
N TYR A 37 -7.02 -8.70 -7.69
CA TYR A 37 -7.09 -8.44 -9.12
C TYR A 37 -8.44 -7.85 -9.53
N GLU A 38 -9.55 -8.35 -9.00
CA GLU A 38 -10.89 -7.80 -9.22
C GLU A 38 -11.00 -6.34 -8.74
N LYS A 39 -10.51 -6.05 -7.52
CA LYS A 39 -10.49 -4.68 -6.98
C LYS A 39 -9.60 -3.73 -7.80
N LEU A 40 -8.45 -4.20 -8.27
CA LEU A 40 -7.57 -3.43 -9.16
C LEU A 40 -8.26 -3.16 -10.50
N GLY A 41 -8.99 -4.14 -11.05
CA GLY A 41 -9.79 -3.99 -12.26
C GLY A 41 -10.89 -2.94 -12.09
N ALA A 42 -11.60 -2.97 -10.96
CA ALA A 42 -12.60 -1.96 -10.62
C ALA A 42 -11.98 -0.55 -10.49
N GLY A 43 -10.83 -0.43 -9.82
CA GLY A 43 -10.08 0.83 -9.71
C GLY A 43 -9.63 1.38 -11.07
N ARG A 44 -9.23 0.50 -12.01
CA ARG A 44 -8.86 0.87 -13.38
C ARG A 44 -10.04 1.32 -14.24
N SER A 45 -11.26 1.03 -13.84
CA SER A 45 -12.46 1.44 -14.60
C SER A 45 -12.74 2.95 -14.61
N GLY A 46 -11.91 3.75 -13.93
CA GLY A 46 -12.01 5.22 -13.88
C GLY A 46 -13.22 5.75 -13.11
N LYS A 47 -13.93 4.89 -12.39
CA LYS A 47 -14.99 5.35 -11.48
C LYS A 47 -14.34 6.05 -10.30
N LYS A 48 -14.69 7.32 -10.09
CA LYS A 48 -14.25 8.07 -8.89
C LYS A 48 -14.63 7.29 -7.64
N THR A 49 -13.65 7.10 -6.78
CA THR A 49 -13.88 6.54 -5.44
C THR A 49 -14.51 7.57 -4.52
N THR A 50 -15.01 7.13 -3.38
CA THR A 50 -15.51 8.06 -2.34
C THR A 50 -14.42 9.04 -1.93
N SER A 51 -13.17 8.57 -1.79
CA SER A 51 -12.00 9.41 -1.47
C SER A 51 -11.75 10.51 -2.50
N ASP A 52 -11.91 10.22 -3.80
CA ASP A 52 -11.72 11.22 -4.86
C ASP A 52 -12.74 12.35 -4.76
N ASN A 53 -14.00 12.03 -4.44
CA ASN A 53 -15.05 13.01 -4.26
C ASN A 53 -14.83 13.86 -2.99
N GLU A 54 -14.32 13.28 -1.93
CA GLU A 54 -13.96 13.99 -0.69
C GLU A 54 -12.80 14.96 -0.92
N VAL A 55 -11.79 14.56 -1.66
CA VAL A 55 -10.65 15.42 -2.05
C VAL A 55 -11.14 16.56 -2.95
N ASP A 56 -11.98 16.31 -3.95
CA ASP A 56 -12.54 17.33 -4.83
C ASP A 56 -13.38 18.37 -4.02
N LEU A 57 -14.09 17.92 -2.98
CA LEU A 57 -14.84 18.81 -2.09
C LEU A 57 -13.92 19.65 -1.21
N LEU A 58 -12.88 19.03 -0.63
CA LEU A 58 -11.90 19.71 0.20
C LEU A 58 -11.13 20.78 -0.60
N LEU A 59 -10.75 20.51 -1.85
CA LEU A 59 -10.03 21.46 -2.70
C LEU A 59 -10.83 22.73 -3.04
N ARG A 60 -12.14 22.73 -2.83
CA ARG A 60 -13.00 23.93 -2.99
C ARG A 60 -12.98 24.85 -1.77
N LEU A 61 -12.45 24.41 -0.64
CA LEU A 61 -12.42 25.17 0.59
C LEU A 61 -11.16 26.07 0.65
N PRO A 62 -11.24 27.22 1.32
CA PRO A 62 -10.07 28.05 1.58
C PRO A 62 -9.02 27.30 2.41
N VAL A 63 -7.74 27.49 2.09
CA VAL A 63 -6.60 26.82 2.75
C VAL A 63 -6.66 26.87 4.29
N PRO A 64 -7.03 27.99 4.95
CA PRO A 64 -7.13 28.03 6.42
C PRO A 64 -8.17 27.05 6.98
N VAL A 65 -9.30 26.87 6.26
CA VAL A 65 -10.36 25.93 6.65
C VAL A 65 -9.87 24.50 6.54
N ILE A 66 -9.17 24.16 5.45
CA ILE A 66 -8.55 22.85 5.25
C ILE A 66 -7.54 22.55 6.38
N ARG A 67 -6.66 23.51 6.70
CA ARG A 67 -5.69 23.35 7.79
C ARG A 67 -6.36 23.11 9.14
N MET A 68 -7.43 23.84 9.44
CA MET A 68 -8.19 23.66 10.67
C MET A 68 -8.87 22.29 10.72
N ALA A 69 -9.50 21.86 9.63
CA ALA A 69 -10.15 20.55 9.53
C ALA A 69 -9.14 19.40 9.69
N MET A 70 -7.99 19.50 9.01
CA MET A 70 -6.89 18.52 9.14
C MET A 70 -6.32 18.49 10.56
N GLY A 71 -6.14 19.66 11.21
CA GLY A 71 -5.68 19.73 12.59
C GLY A 71 -6.65 19.07 13.56
N LEU A 72 -7.96 19.27 13.37
CA LEU A 72 -8.99 18.59 14.17
C LEU A 72 -9.03 17.09 13.91
N ALA A 73 -8.87 16.66 12.65
CA ALA A 73 -8.81 15.25 12.31
C ALA A 73 -7.58 14.57 12.96
N HIS A 74 -6.40 15.18 12.89
CA HIS A 74 -5.21 14.67 13.59
C HIS A 74 -5.38 14.60 15.11
N LEU A 75 -6.05 15.61 15.69
CA LEU A 75 -6.35 15.60 17.13
C LEU A 75 -7.33 14.47 17.48
N ALA A 76 -8.37 14.28 16.67
CA ALA A 76 -9.33 13.20 16.85
C ALA A 76 -8.66 11.82 16.70
N ASP A 77 -7.78 11.67 15.72
CA ASP A 77 -7.00 10.45 15.52
C ASP A 77 -6.13 10.10 16.73
N ARG A 78 -5.43 11.10 17.27
CA ARG A 78 -4.59 10.93 18.48
C ARG A 78 -5.37 10.40 19.69
N PHE A 79 -6.65 10.68 19.77
CA PHE A 79 -7.53 10.20 20.85
C PHE A 79 -8.39 8.99 20.44
N GLY A 80 -8.18 8.44 19.24
CA GLY A 80 -8.97 7.31 18.73
C GLY A 80 -10.43 7.66 18.44
N LEU A 81 -10.72 8.93 18.18
CA LEU A 81 -12.06 9.47 17.93
C LEU A 81 -12.38 9.62 16.43
N LEU A 82 -11.46 9.18 15.56
CA LEU A 82 -11.70 9.27 14.12
C LEU A 82 -12.87 8.36 13.71
N PRO A 83 -13.84 8.85 12.92
CA PRO A 83 -14.93 8.02 12.42
C PRO A 83 -14.41 6.84 11.59
N LYS A 84 -15.01 5.65 11.80
CA LYS A 84 -14.61 4.44 11.07
C LYS A 84 -14.64 4.61 9.55
N ALA A 85 -15.62 5.35 9.03
CA ALA A 85 -15.74 5.63 7.60
C ALA A 85 -14.51 6.36 7.03
N MET A 86 -13.91 7.30 7.79
CA MET A 86 -12.68 7.99 7.40
C MET A 86 -11.48 7.05 7.43
N ILE A 87 -11.38 6.20 8.46
CA ILE A 87 -10.32 5.19 8.58
C ILE A 87 -10.41 4.18 7.42
N ASP A 88 -11.62 3.72 7.11
CA ASP A 88 -11.84 2.74 6.04
C ASP A 88 -11.54 3.32 4.65
N ALA A 89 -11.82 4.61 4.42
CA ALA A 89 -11.57 5.29 3.16
C ALA A 89 -10.09 5.63 2.94
N ASP A 90 -9.34 5.91 4.00
CA ASP A 90 -7.95 6.34 3.89
C ASP A 90 -6.99 5.14 3.74
N PRO A 91 -6.24 5.07 2.63
CA PRO A 91 -5.31 3.96 2.36
C PRO A 91 -4.13 3.89 3.33
N LEU A 92 -3.81 4.98 4.06
CA LEU A 92 -2.72 5.00 5.05
C LEU A 92 -3.09 4.32 6.37
N TYR A 93 -4.39 4.06 6.62
CA TYR A 93 -4.81 3.19 7.71
C TYR A 93 -4.80 1.72 7.27
N ALA A 94 -3.61 1.21 7.04
CA ALA A 94 -3.34 -0.17 6.66
C ALA A 94 -2.12 -0.70 7.44
N SER A 95 -1.91 -2.01 7.44
CA SER A 95 -0.70 -2.61 8.05
C SER A 95 0.50 -2.49 7.11
N ALA A 96 0.25 -2.55 5.80
CA ALA A 96 1.28 -2.40 4.79
C ALA A 96 0.75 -1.68 3.55
N PHE A 97 1.63 -0.94 2.89
CA PHE A 97 1.39 -0.33 1.59
C PHE A 97 2.34 -0.94 0.56
N VAL A 98 1.81 -1.33 -0.59
CA VAL A 98 2.57 -1.93 -1.68
C VAL A 98 2.47 -1.05 -2.91
N ALA A 99 3.61 -0.64 -3.47
CA ALA A 99 3.68 0.15 -4.69
C ALA A 99 4.47 -0.58 -5.78
N ASN A 100 3.87 -0.77 -6.95
CA ASN A 100 4.54 -1.38 -8.09
C ASN A 100 5.22 -0.30 -8.95
N LEU A 101 6.48 -0.02 -8.65
CA LEU A 101 7.32 0.92 -9.41
C LEU A 101 7.77 0.34 -10.75
N GLY A 102 7.83 -0.99 -10.86
CA GLY A 102 8.16 -1.68 -12.10
C GLY A 102 7.17 -1.40 -13.22
N SER A 103 5.91 -1.12 -12.88
CA SER A 103 4.87 -0.77 -13.87
C SER A 103 5.16 0.55 -14.60
N VAL A 104 5.90 1.46 -13.99
CA VAL A 104 6.35 2.73 -14.59
C VAL A 104 7.84 2.69 -14.98
N GLY A 105 8.40 1.49 -15.05
CA GLY A 105 9.76 1.27 -15.53
C GLY A 105 10.88 1.58 -14.53
N LEU A 106 10.58 1.78 -13.24
CA LEU A 106 11.56 2.04 -12.21
C LEU A 106 12.07 0.75 -11.56
N GLU A 107 13.30 0.80 -11.09
CA GLU A 107 13.87 -0.23 -10.21
C GLU A 107 13.25 -0.12 -8.81
N GLY A 108 13.45 -1.16 -7.99
CA GLY A 108 13.07 -1.10 -6.58
C GLY A 108 13.76 0.05 -5.87
N GLY A 109 13.02 0.75 -5.05
CA GLY A 109 13.53 1.86 -4.25
C GLY A 109 12.95 1.83 -2.84
N PHE A 110 13.39 2.77 -2.00
CA PHE A 110 12.84 2.93 -0.66
C PHE A 110 11.90 4.13 -0.65
N HIS A 111 10.80 3.98 0.07
CA HIS A 111 9.84 5.05 0.31
C HIS A 111 9.80 5.37 1.80
N HIS A 112 9.74 6.65 2.16
CA HIS A 112 9.56 7.03 3.56
C HIS A 112 8.15 6.66 4.04
N LEU A 113 8.03 6.39 5.32
CA LEU A 113 6.73 6.19 5.95
C LEU A 113 6.09 7.54 6.28
N TRP A 114 4.77 7.58 6.24
CA TRP A 114 4.02 8.77 6.66
C TRP A 114 3.78 8.77 8.17
N GLU A 115 3.76 9.97 8.75
CA GLU A 115 3.38 10.16 10.15
C GLU A 115 1.85 10.05 10.36
N HIS A 116 1.08 10.09 9.26
CA HIS A 116 -0.37 9.94 9.29
C HIS A 116 -0.76 8.50 9.02
N GLY A 117 -1.82 8.03 9.72
CA GLY A 117 -2.33 6.67 9.59
C GLY A 117 -1.57 5.65 10.43
N THR A 118 -1.71 4.38 10.08
CA THR A 118 -1.14 3.24 10.81
C THR A 118 -0.20 2.39 9.97
N CYS A 119 0.14 2.85 8.75
CA CYS A 119 0.98 2.10 7.83
C CYS A 119 2.43 2.04 8.32
N SER A 120 2.82 0.90 8.89
CA SER A 120 4.15 0.68 9.46
C SER A 120 5.12 -0.01 8.49
N ILE A 121 4.64 -0.49 7.34
CA ILE A 121 5.46 -1.18 6.34
C ILE A 121 5.13 -0.62 4.96
N PHE A 122 6.16 -0.21 4.21
CA PHE A 122 6.04 0.17 2.81
C PHE A 122 6.90 -0.75 1.96
N VAL A 123 6.27 -1.39 0.97
CA VAL A 123 6.93 -2.32 0.04
C VAL A 123 6.91 -1.71 -1.36
N THR A 124 8.06 -1.63 -1.99
CA THR A 124 8.18 -1.28 -3.40
C THR A 124 8.57 -2.49 -4.22
N ILE A 125 7.88 -2.69 -5.34
CA ILE A 125 8.19 -3.74 -6.31
C ILE A 125 8.84 -3.07 -7.51
N GLY A 126 10.09 -3.45 -7.80
CA GLY A 126 10.84 -2.95 -8.95
C GLY A 126 10.47 -3.67 -10.24
N ARG A 127 11.22 -3.35 -11.30
CA ARG A 127 11.07 -3.99 -12.60
C ARG A 127 11.50 -5.45 -12.56
N PHE A 128 10.82 -6.31 -13.30
CA PHE A 128 11.23 -7.68 -13.53
C PHE A 128 12.34 -7.75 -14.57
N HIS A 129 13.38 -8.51 -14.27
CA HIS A 129 14.52 -8.75 -15.15
C HIS A 129 14.74 -10.26 -15.33
N ALA A 130 15.06 -10.67 -16.55
CA ALA A 130 15.58 -12.01 -16.77
C ALA A 130 17.04 -12.07 -16.29
N ASP A 131 17.37 -12.99 -15.41
CA ASP A 131 18.73 -13.25 -15.00
C ASP A 131 19.50 -13.92 -16.16
N PRO A 132 20.56 -13.30 -16.68
CA PRO A 132 21.30 -13.85 -17.84
C PRO A 132 21.92 -15.24 -17.59
N ALA A 133 22.23 -15.56 -16.33
CA ALA A 133 22.90 -16.81 -15.98
C ALA A 133 21.92 -17.99 -15.84
N SER A 134 20.73 -17.74 -15.31
CA SER A 134 19.74 -18.78 -14.99
C SER A 134 18.48 -18.74 -15.84
N GLY A 135 18.22 -17.65 -16.57
CA GLY A 135 16.97 -17.38 -17.29
C GLY A 135 15.75 -17.14 -16.39
N ARG A 136 15.93 -17.15 -15.06
CA ARG A 136 14.86 -16.91 -14.11
C ARG A 136 14.52 -15.43 -14.05
N GLN A 137 13.25 -15.11 -13.76
CA GLN A 137 12.83 -13.74 -13.48
C GLN A 137 13.33 -13.32 -12.09
N ARG A 138 13.89 -12.13 -12.02
CA ARG A 138 14.30 -11.48 -10.78
C ARG A 138 13.56 -10.14 -10.63
N VAL A 139 13.24 -9.81 -9.41
CA VAL A 139 12.64 -8.52 -9.04
C VAL A 139 13.30 -8.01 -7.77
N ALA A 140 13.57 -6.72 -7.71
CA ALA A 140 14.02 -6.07 -6.49
C ALA A 140 12.80 -5.65 -5.68
N LEU A 141 12.78 -6.03 -4.39
CA LEU A 141 11.78 -5.59 -3.43
C LEU A 141 12.46 -4.67 -2.42
N GLY A 142 11.97 -3.43 -2.30
CA GLY A 142 12.40 -2.50 -1.28
C GLY A 142 11.42 -2.52 -0.10
N TYR A 143 11.94 -2.63 1.12
CA TYR A 143 11.13 -2.60 2.34
C TYR A 143 11.56 -1.42 3.21
N THR A 144 10.60 -0.60 3.60
CA THR A 144 10.74 0.41 4.64
C THR A 144 9.81 0.04 5.76
N PHE A 145 10.28 0.04 6.98
CA PHE A 145 9.48 -0.32 8.15
C PHE A 145 9.75 0.64 9.32
N ASP A 146 8.80 0.70 10.24
CA ASP A 146 8.84 1.58 11.41
C ASP A 146 9.41 0.81 12.61
N GLU A 147 10.64 1.14 13.02
CA GLU A 147 11.29 0.53 14.18
C GLU A 147 10.59 0.82 15.53
N ARG A 148 9.66 1.78 15.56
CA ARG A 148 8.79 1.99 16.73
C ARG A 148 7.80 0.84 16.93
N VAL A 149 7.52 0.09 15.86
CA VAL A 149 6.55 -1.04 15.86
C VAL A 149 7.28 -2.38 16.01
N GLU A 150 8.42 -2.53 15.33
CA GLU A 150 9.14 -3.81 15.28
C GLU A 150 10.66 -3.58 15.15
N ASP A 151 11.47 -4.38 15.83
CA ASP A 151 12.92 -4.26 15.75
C ASP A 151 13.51 -4.86 14.46
N GLY A 152 14.70 -4.37 14.07
CA GLY A 152 15.36 -4.75 12.83
C GLY A 152 15.70 -6.24 12.72
N LEU A 153 15.97 -6.94 13.82
CA LEU A 153 16.27 -8.38 13.80
C LEU A 153 15.01 -9.19 13.49
N TYR A 154 13.89 -8.82 14.08
CA TYR A 154 12.61 -9.47 13.83
C TYR A 154 12.18 -9.26 12.37
N VAL A 155 12.29 -8.02 11.89
CA VAL A 155 12.00 -7.68 10.49
C VAL A 155 12.90 -8.46 9.54
N ALA A 156 14.21 -8.55 9.79
CA ALA A 156 15.14 -9.31 8.95
C ALA A 156 14.72 -10.78 8.80
N ARG A 157 14.34 -11.43 9.91
CA ARG A 157 13.83 -12.81 9.88
C ARG A 157 12.52 -12.94 9.09
N GLY A 158 11.63 -11.96 9.24
CA GLY A 158 10.39 -11.89 8.45
C GLY A 158 10.66 -11.77 6.96
N LEU A 159 11.61 -10.91 6.56
CA LEU A 159 12.00 -10.73 5.18
C LEU A 159 12.67 -11.98 4.58
N GLU A 160 13.51 -12.68 5.34
CA GLU A 160 14.08 -13.97 4.92
C GLU A 160 12.97 -14.98 4.64
N ARG A 161 11.95 -15.05 5.51
CA ARG A 161 10.80 -15.95 5.31
C ARG A 161 9.96 -15.57 4.08
N ILE A 162 9.73 -14.27 3.87
CA ILE A 162 9.02 -13.77 2.66
C ILE A 162 9.82 -14.15 1.41
N LYS A 163 11.14 -13.94 1.42
CA LYS A 163 12.02 -14.31 0.31
C LYS A 163 11.94 -15.82 0.02
N GLU A 164 12.06 -16.65 1.04
CA GLU A 164 11.97 -18.13 0.90
C GLU A 164 10.64 -18.54 0.27
N ASN A 165 9.52 -17.96 0.71
CA ASN A 165 8.20 -18.25 0.17
C ASN A 165 8.03 -17.79 -1.29
N LEU A 166 8.64 -16.66 -1.66
CA LEU A 166 8.60 -16.16 -3.05
C LEU A 166 9.48 -16.99 -3.99
N GLU A 167 10.63 -17.49 -3.49
CA GLU A 167 11.55 -18.33 -4.28
C GLU A 167 11.06 -19.78 -4.37
N HIS A 168 10.22 -20.22 -3.42
CA HIS A 168 9.71 -21.58 -3.29
C HIS A 168 8.22 -21.62 -3.02
N PRO A 169 7.37 -21.09 -3.94
CA PRO A 169 5.93 -21.03 -3.74
C PRO A 169 5.24 -22.40 -3.60
N GLU A 170 5.91 -23.46 -4.05
CA GLU A 170 5.44 -24.84 -3.88
C GLU A 170 5.43 -25.34 -2.43
N LYS A 171 6.00 -24.58 -1.49
CA LYS A 171 5.99 -24.88 -0.05
C LYS A 171 4.90 -24.16 0.72
N LEU A 172 4.11 -23.31 0.06
CA LEU A 172 2.94 -22.63 0.60
C LEU A 172 1.69 -23.49 0.40
#